data_9835ae3792d43aaab382d24f006b5d03
#
_entry.id   9835ae3792d43aaab382d24f006b5d03
#
_cell.length_a   1.000
_cell.length_b   1.000
_cell.length_c   1.000
_cell.angle_alpha   90.00
_cell.angle_beta   90.00
_cell.angle_gamma   90.00
#
_symmetry.space_group_name_H-M   'P 1'
#
loop_
_entity.id
_entity.type
_entity.pdbx_description
1 polymer ?
#
loop_
_entity_poly.entity_id
_entity_poly.type
_entity_poly.pdbx_seq_one_letter_code
_entity_poly.pdbx_strand_id
1 'polypeptide(L)'
;MRALAREFGEDEELWGLTGLLHDVDYPATEATPEKHGLEGARLLEGKLPEEALAAIRAHNGEMTGCAPRTRFDFALRCGETITGLISAAALMRPTGYEGMEVKSIKKKMKDKAFAASVCRDNIRQCEQAGLPLDAFLALSIAAMRDCFSQPA
;
A
#
# COMPACT_ATOMS: atom_id res chain seq x y z
N MET A 1 -4.09 -5.11 0.33
CA MET A 1 -4.19 -5.45 1.78
C MET A 1 -4.70 -6.85 2.04
N ARG A 2 -5.85 -7.33 1.50
CA ARG A 2 -6.35 -8.70 1.73
C ARG A 2 -5.30 -9.81 1.45
N ALA A 3 -4.53 -9.70 0.36
CA ALA A 3 -3.47 -10.66 0.04
C ALA A 3 -2.35 -10.68 1.10
N LEU A 4 -1.98 -9.52 1.64
CA LEU A 4 -1.01 -9.44 2.75
C LEU A 4 -1.57 -10.05 4.04
N ALA A 5 -2.87 -9.81 4.34
CA ALA A 5 -3.52 -10.44 5.49
C ALA A 5 -3.46 -11.97 5.41
N ARG A 6 -3.79 -12.56 4.24
CA ARG A 6 -3.68 -14.02 4.01
C ARG A 6 -2.26 -14.53 4.22
N GLU A 7 -1.27 -13.82 3.70
CA GLU A 7 0.14 -14.20 3.83
C GLU A 7 0.59 -14.23 5.28
N PHE A 8 0.10 -13.30 6.10
CA PHE A 8 0.46 -13.18 7.50
C PHE A 8 -0.46 -13.94 8.47
N GLY A 9 -1.56 -14.53 7.98
CA GLY A 9 -2.58 -15.18 8.84
C GLY A 9 -3.39 -14.17 9.65
N GLU A 10 -3.59 -12.96 9.14
CA GLU A 10 -4.32 -11.86 9.76
C GLU A 10 -5.75 -11.75 9.21
N ASP A 11 -6.59 -10.88 9.80
CA ASP A 11 -7.96 -10.66 9.38
C ASP A 11 -8.03 -9.95 8.02
N GLU A 12 -8.46 -10.69 6.99
CA GLU A 12 -8.57 -10.18 5.61
C GLU A 12 -9.59 -9.05 5.47
N GLU A 13 -10.69 -9.10 6.22
CA GLU A 13 -11.72 -8.09 6.15
C GLU A 13 -11.24 -6.79 6.76
N LEU A 14 -10.65 -6.85 7.96
CA LEU A 14 -10.09 -5.68 8.63
C LEU A 14 -9.00 -5.03 7.80
N TRP A 15 -8.05 -5.83 7.30
CA TRP A 15 -6.95 -5.30 6.50
C TRP A 15 -7.43 -4.75 5.15
N GLY A 16 -8.42 -5.41 4.55
CA GLY A 16 -9.07 -4.96 3.32
C GLY A 16 -9.77 -3.62 3.49
N LEU A 17 -10.58 -3.48 4.54
CA LEU A 17 -11.29 -2.23 4.86
C LEU A 17 -10.31 -1.10 5.18
N THR A 18 -9.27 -1.38 5.97
CA THR A 18 -8.25 -0.38 6.28
C THR A 18 -7.56 0.12 5.01
N GLY A 19 -7.17 -0.79 4.11
CA GLY A 19 -6.58 -0.42 2.84
C GLY A 19 -7.54 0.33 1.90
N LEU A 20 -8.85 0.07 1.98
CA LEU A 20 -9.85 0.80 1.18
C LEU A 20 -10.09 2.22 1.71
N LEU A 21 -10.03 2.39 3.03
CA LEU A 21 -10.45 3.62 3.71
C LEU A 21 -9.28 4.52 4.13
N HIS A 22 -8.02 4.10 3.93
CA HIS A 22 -6.85 4.85 4.45
C HIS A 22 -6.77 6.29 3.94
N ASP A 23 -7.25 6.54 2.71
CA ASP A 23 -7.26 7.85 2.05
C ASP A 23 -8.62 8.56 2.09
N VAL A 24 -9.54 8.16 2.98
CA VAL A 24 -10.92 8.70 3.02
C VAL A 24 -10.96 10.22 3.22
N ASP A 25 -9.94 10.79 3.84
CA ASP A 25 -9.81 12.23 4.09
C ASP A 25 -9.00 12.98 3.01
N TYR A 26 -8.41 12.26 2.03
CA TYR A 26 -7.53 12.88 1.04
C TYR A 26 -8.16 14.08 0.31
N PRO A 27 -9.44 14.01 -0.17
CA PRO A 27 -10.06 15.16 -0.84
C PRO A 27 -10.17 16.42 0.03
N ALA A 28 -10.23 16.26 1.35
CA ALA A 28 -10.34 17.35 2.31
C ALA A 28 -8.98 17.84 2.84
N THR A 29 -7.93 17.02 2.70
CA THR A 29 -6.59 17.27 3.28
C THR A 29 -5.51 17.51 2.23
N GLU A 30 -5.83 17.49 0.94
CA GLU A 30 -4.87 17.68 -0.15
C GLU A 30 -4.01 18.96 0.03
N ALA A 31 -4.61 20.05 0.49
CA ALA A 31 -3.91 21.31 0.78
C ALA A 31 -3.23 21.36 2.16
N THR A 32 -3.42 20.35 3.00
CA THR A 32 -2.90 20.26 4.38
C THR A 32 -2.39 18.85 4.65
N PRO A 33 -1.30 18.42 3.96
CA PRO A 33 -0.83 17.03 4.00
C PRO A 33 -0.42 16.56 5.41
N GLU A 34 -0.09 17.47 6.32
CA GLU A 34 0.18 17.17 7.73
C GLU A 34 -1.07 16.67 8.50
N LYS A 35 -2.27 16.85 7.93
CA LYS A 35 -3.52 16.34 8.50
C LYS A 35 -3.98 15.03 7.86
N HIS A 36 -3.45 14.72 6.69
CA HIS A 36 -3.83 13.52 5.94
C HIS A 36 -3.47 12.26 6.72
N GLY A 37 -4.45 11.39 6.90
CA GLY A 37 -4.39 10.21 7.75
C GLY A 37 -4.82 10.47 9.20
N LEU A 38 -4.58 11.67 9.76
CA LEU A 38 -5.10 12.04 11.08
C LEU A 38 -6.61 12.26 11.04
N GLU A 39 -7.08 13.06 10.08
CA GLU A 39 -8.52 13.29 9.89
C GLU A 39 -9.23 12.03 9.42
N GLY A 40 -8.60 11.21 8.57
CA GLY A 40 -9.10 9.90 8.17
C GLY A 40 -9.35 9.00 9.36
N ALA A 41 -8.37 8.84 10.22
CA ALA A 41 -8.52 8.07 11.46
C ALA A 41 -9.66 8.62 12.35
N ARG A 42 -9.75 9.95 12.50
CA ARG A 42 -10.83 10.59 13.28
C ARG A 42 -12.22 10.29 12.70
N LEU A 43 -12.38 10.34 11.38
CA LEU A 43 -13.65 10.02 10.70
C LEU A 43 -14.09 8.55 10.88
N LEU A 44 -13.11 7.68 11.14
CA LEU A 44 -13.30 6.23 11.27
C LEU A 44 -13.34 5.76 12.73
N GLU A 45 -13.21 6.67 13.70
CA GLU A 45 -13.36 6.35 15.12
C GLU A 45 -14.71 5.68 15.39
N GLY A 46 -14.69 4.61 16.20
CA GLY A 46 -15.86 3.79 16.50
C GLY A 46 -16.34 2.88 15.35
N LYS A 47 -15.73 2.95 14.15
CA LYS A 47 -16.05 2.11 13.00
C LYS A 47 -14.95 1.08 12.72
N LEU A 48 -13.71 1.41 13.03
CA LEU A 48 -12.54 0.53 12.94
C LEU A 48 -11.88 0.40 14.30
N PRO A 49 -11.23 -0.73 14.59
CA PRO A 49 -10.45 -0.90 15.81
C PRO A 49 -9.20 0.00 15.81
N GLU A 50 -8.67 0.27 17.01
CA GLU A 50 -7.54 1.21 17.17
C GLU A 50 -6.29 0.82 16.38
N GLU A 51 -6.01 -0.45 16.20
CA GLU A 51 -4.87 -0.92 15.38
C GLU A 51 -4.98 -0.46 13.92
N ALA A 52 -6.19 -0.47 13.34
CA ALA A 52 -6.43 0.02 11.98
C ALA A 52 -6.33 1.55 11.92
N LEU A 53 -6.86 2.26 12.92
CA LEU A 53 -6.75 3.71 13.03
C LEU A 53 -5.29 4.15 13.20
N ALA A 54 -4.50 3.40 13.98
CA ALA A 54 -3.06 3.64 14.14
C ALA A 54 -2.32 3.46 12.80
N ALA A 55 -2.62 2.40 12.06
CA ALA A 55 -2.03 2.17 10.73
C ALA A 55 -2.39 3.31 9.76
N ILE A 56 -3.64 3.80 9.77
CA ILE A 56 -4.08 4.95 8.96
C ILE A 56 -3.32 6.22 9.35
N ARG A 57 -3.12 6.51 10.64
CA ARG A 57 -2.30 7.66 11.06
C ARG A 57 -0.84 7.54 10.64
N ALA A 58 -0.30 6.33 10.65
CA ALA A 58 1.10 6.06 10.36
C ALA A 58 1.43 5.96 8.86
N HIS A 59 0.42 5.79 7.97
CA HIS A 59 0.71 5.64 6.54
C HIS A 59 1.36 6.90 5.94
N ASN A 60 1.01 8.07 6.42
CA ASN A 60 1.62 9.35 6.07
C ASN A 60 2.52 9.90 7.21
N GLY A 61 3.26 9.01 7.86
CA GLY A 61 3.99 9.32 9.10
C GLY A 61 5.04 10.41 8.97
N GLU A 62 5.62 10.61 7.80
CA GLU A 62 6.57 11.69 7.50
C GLU A 62 5.94 13.09 7.68
N MET A 63 4.66 13.24 7.39
CA MET A 63 3.93 14.51 7.49
C MET A 63 3.21 14.64 8.83
N THR A 64 2.63 13.53 9.34
CA THR A 64 1.82 13.53 10.56
C THR A 64 2.64 13.42 11.85
N GLY A 65 3.91 12.96 11.76
CA GLY A 65 4.74 12.61 12.90
C GLY A 65 4.38 11.25 13.55
N CYS A 66 3.42 10.51 13.01
CA CYS A 66 2.99 9.19 13.49
C CYS A 66 3.86 8.09 12.85
N ALA A 67 4.98 7.76 13.48
CA ALA A 67 5.87 6.72 12.95
C ALA A 67 5.20 5.33 12.96
N PRO A 68 5.39 4.49 11.91
CA PRO A 68 4.92 3.12 11.89
C PRO A 68 5.67 2.29 12.94
N ARG A 69 4.98 1.33 13.59
CA ARG A 69 5.51 0.52 14.71
C ARG A 69 5.13 -0.95 14.60
N THR A 70 3.98 -1.26 14.00
CA THR A 70 3.44 -2.61 13.91
C THR A 70 3.59 -3.18 12.51
N ARG A 71 3.45 -4.52 12.40
CA ARG A 71 3.36 -5.18 11.10
C ARG A 71 2.28 -4.55 10.23
N PHE A 72 1.12 -4.23 10.82
CA PHE A 72 0.00 -3.65 10.09
C PHE A 72 0.35 -2.27 9.52
N ASP A 73 1.02 -1.42 10.30
CA ASP A 73 1.45 -0.08 9.86
C ASP A 73 2.39 -0.19 8.64
N PHE A 74 3.41 -1.05 8.75
CA PHE A 74 4.36 -1.26 7.65
C PHE A 74 3.71 -1.92 6.43
N ALA A 75 2.79 -2.87 6.64
CA ALA A 75 2.06 -3.53 5.56
C ALA A 75 1.14 -2.56 4.81
N LEU A 76 0.45 -1.64 5.51
CA LEU A 76 -0.36 -0.62 4.85
C LEU A 76 0.53 0.30 3.99
N ARG A 77 1.63 0.81 4.54
CA ARG A 77 2.55 1.72 3.86
C ARG A 77 3.17 1.10 2.60
N CYS A 78 3.73 -0.09 2.71
CA CYS A 78 4.31 -0.75 1.54
C CYS A 78 3.23 -1.21 0.55
N GLY A 79 2.08 -1.67 1.06
CA GLY A 79 0.98 -2.19 0.25
C GLY A 79 0.28 -1.13 -0.58
N GLU A 80 0.03 0.08 -0.04
CA GLU A 80 -0.52 1.19 -0.81
C GLU A 80 0.51 1.71 -1.83
N THR A 81 1.75 1.96 -1.39
CA THR A 81 2.79 2.56 -2.23
C THR A 81 3.16 1.69 -3.43
N ILE A 82 3.24 0.35 -3.29
CA ILE A 82 3.59 -0.56 -4.40
C ILE A 82 2.55 -0.54 -5.52
N THR A 83 1.29 -0.28 -5.22
CA THR A 83 0.22 -0.25 -6.22
C THR A 83 0.48 0.77 -7.32
N GLY A 84 0.96 1.95 -6.95
CA GLY A 84 1.31 3.00 -7.91
C GLY A 84 2.42 2.58 -8.88
N LEU A 85 3.46 1.91 -8.37
CA LEU A 85 4.57 1.44 -9.22
C LEU A 85 4.14 0.34 -10.18
N ILE A 86 3.37 -0.65 -9.70
CA ILE A 86 2.89 -1.78 -10.51
C ILE A 86 1.87 -1.28 -11.55
N SER A 87 0.95 -0.38 -11.18
CA SER A 87 -0.01 0.21 -12.12
C SER A 87 0.69 0.99 -13.23
N ALA A 88 1.66 1.84 -12.89
CA ALA A 88 2.45 2.56 -13.89
C ALA A 88 3.20 1.58 -14.81
N ALA A 89 3.71 0.47 -14.27
CA ALA A 89 4.35 -0.56 -15.08
C ALA A 89 3.37 -1.29 -16.02
N ALA A 90 2.16 -1.56 -15.55
CA ALA A 90 1.12 -2.22 -16.33
C ALA A 90 0.66 -1.36 -17.52
N LEU A 91 0.50 -0.05 -17.31
CA LEU A 91 0.13 0.90 -18.36
C LEU A 91 1.12 0.98 -19.53
N MET A 92 2.38 0.62 -19.31
CA MET A 92 3.41 0.59 -20.36
C MET A 92 3.48 -0.75 -21.11
N ARG A 93 2.65 -1.71 -20.78
CA ARG A 93 2.67 -3.07 -21.33
C ARG A 93 1.42 -3.34 -22.15
N PRO A 94 1.54 -3.91 -23.37
CA PRO A 94 0.37 -4.33 -24.14
C PRO A 94 -0.50 -5.36 -23.39
N THR A 95 0.13 -6.17 -22.53
CA THR A 95 -0.53 -7.22 -21.74
C THR A 95 -0.92 -6.77 -20.33
N GLY A 96 -0.73 -5.48 -20.00
CA GLY A 96 -1.05 -4.96 -18.66
C GLY A 96 -0.32 -5.74 -17.54
N TYR A 97 -1.09 -6.32 -16.64
CA TYR A 97 -0.57 -7.11 -15.51
C TYR A 97 -0.13 -8.52 -15.92
N GLU A 98 -0.63 -9.05 -17.05
CA GLU A 98 -0.32 -10.42 -17.47
C GLU A 98 1.15 -10.61 -17.79
N GLY A 99 1.75 -11.70 -17.28
CA GLY A 99 3.17 -12.00 -17.46
C GLY A 99 4.13 -10.97 -16.88
N MET A 100 3.68 -10.15 -15.90
CA MET A 100 4.55 -9.23 -15.17
C MET A 100 5.45 -9.99 -14.21
N GLU A 101 6.75 -9.75 -14.26
CA GLU A 101 7.74 -10.45 -13.46
C GLU A 101 8.32 -9.53 -12.37
N VAL A 102 8.69 -10.12 -11.23
CA VAL A 102 9.38 -9.45 -10.11
C VAL A 102 10.61 -8.69 -10.58
N LYS A 103 11.42 -9.31 -11.44
CA LYS A 103 12.66 -8.70 -11.97
C LYS A 103 12.38 -7.42 -12.77
N SER A 104 11.26 -7.34 -13.46
CA SER A 104 10.82 -6.14 -14.18
C SER A 104 10.50 -5.01 -13.22
N ILE A 105 9.77 -5.28 -12.14
CA ILE A 105 9.45 -4.29 -11.11
C ILE A 105 10.70 -3.86 -10.35
N LYS A 106 11.60 -4.78 -10.00
CA LYS A 106 12.91 -4.44 -9.38
C LYS A 106 13.75 -3.50 -10.26
N LYS A 107 13.72 -3.67 -11.59
CA LYS A 107 14.38 -2.74 -12.51
C LYS A 107 13.76 -1.34 -12.44
N LYS A 108 12.43 -1.26 -12.40
CA LYS A 108 11.69 0.00 -12.28
C LYS A 108 11.88 0.67 -10.91
N MET A 109 12.07 -0.10 -9.83
CA MET A 109 12.44 0.44 -8.53
C MET A 109 13.81 1.15 -8.53
N LYS A 110 14.75 0.72 -9.38
CA LYS A 110 16.06 1.36 -9.53
C LYS A 110 16.01 2.63 -10.39
N ASP A 111 15.02 2.73 -11.27
CA ASP A 111 14.80 3.89 -12.13
C ASP A 111 14.01 4.95 -11.36
N LYS A 112 14.72 5.97 -10.87
CA LYS A 112 14.10 7.06 -10.09
C LYS A 112 13.18 7.96 -10.91
N ALA A 113 13.36 8.01 -12.24
CA ALA A 113 12.51 8.81 -13.13
C ALA A 113 11.17 8.10 -13.40
N PHE A 114 11.15 6.77 -13.34
CA PHE A 114 9.93 6.00 -13.52
C PHE A 114 9.01 6.13 -12.31
N ALA A 115 7.77 6.58 -12.50
CA ALA A 115 6.80 6.82 -11.42
C ALA A 115 7.46 7.56 -10.25
N ALA A 116 8.00 8.75 -10.52
CA ALA A 116 8.91 9.49 -9.62
C ALA A 116 8.27 9.86 -8.28
N SER A 117 6.93 9.98 -8.22
CA SER A 117 6.18 10.26 -6.98
C SER A 117 6.10 9.06 -6.02
N VAL A 118 6.37 7.84 -6.49
CA VAL A 118 6.29 6.64 -5.65
C VAL A 118 7.51 6.53 -4.74
N CYS A 119 7.31 6.47 -3.44
CA CYS A 119 8.38 6.35 -2.45
C CYS A 119 8.91 4.91 -2.39
N ARG A 120 10.17 4.69 -2.86
CA ARG A 120 10.80 3.36 -2.87
C ARG A 120 11.13 2.86 -1.47
N ASP A 121 11.39 3.75 -0.54
CA ASP A 121 11.69 3.39 0.84
C ASP A 121 10.45 2.84 1.54
N ASN A 122 9.26 3.40 1.27
CA ASN A 122 8.00 2.83 1.75
C ASN A 122 7.77 1.40 1.22
N ILE A 123 8.04 1.15 -0.07
CA ILE A 123 7.95 -0.21 -0.64
C ILE A 123 8.86 -1.19 0.13
N ARG A 124 10.09 -0.78 0.48
CA ARG A 124 11.05 -1.61 1.23
C ARG A 124 10.64 -1.89 2.66
N GLN A 125 9.69 -1.16 3.20
CA GLN A 125 9.14 -1.43 4.54
C GLN A 125 8.38 -2.77 4.62
N CYS A 126 8.16 -3.45 3.50
CA CYS A 126 7.70 -4.83 3.50
C CYS A 126 8.61 -5.77 4.35
N GLU A 127 9.91 -5.46 4.46
CA GLU A 127 10.85 -6.21 5.28
C GLU A 127 10.58 -6.02 6.78
N GLN A 128 10.19 -4.79 7.21
CA GLN A 128 9.75 -4.53 8.57
C GLN A 128 8.37 -5.16 8.87
N ALA A 129 7.52 -5.30 7.85
CA ALA A 129 6.29 -6.09 7.97
C ALA A 129 6.55 -7.59 8.13
N GLY A 130 7.76 -8.07 7.78
CA GLY A 130 8.17 -9.46 7.90
C GLY A 130 8.12 -10.24 6.57
N LEU A 131 8.08 -9.56 5.43
CA LEU A 131 8.06 -10.20 4.10
C LEU A 131 9.27 -9.74 3.27
N PRO A 132 10.14 -10.67 2.79
CA PRO A 132 11.24 -10.32 1.90
C PRO A 132 10.75 -9.61 0.63
N LEU A 133 11.52 -8.64 0.15
CA LEU A 133 11.12 -7.80 -0.98
C LEU A 133 10.64 -8.60 -2.20
N ASP A 134 11.35 -9.66 -2.59
CA ASP A 134 10.99 -10.45 -3.78
C ASP A 134 9.65 -11.19 -3.59
N ALA A 135 9.38 -11.71 -2.39
CA ALA A 135 8.10 -12.33 -2.05
C ALA A 135 6.97 -11.28 -2.03
N PHE A 136 7.21 -10.11 -1.45
CA PHE A 136 6.26 -9.00 -1.44
C PHE A 136 5.89 -8.54 -2.85
N LEU A 137 6.88 -8.38 -3.73
CA LEU A 137 6.64 -8.00 -5.13
C LEU A 137 5.85 -9.07 -5.89
N ALA A 138 6.18 -10.36 -5.69
CA ALA A 138 5.45 -11.46 -6.32
C ALA A 138 3.98 -11.48 -5.86
N LEU A 139 3.74 -11.38 -4.55
CA LEU A 139 2.41 -11.31 -3.96
C LEU A 139 1.60 -10.12 -4.49
N SER A 140 2.23 -8.94 -4.54
CA SER A 140 1.58 -7.71 -5.00
C SER A 140 1.20 -7.77 -6.48
N ILE A 141 2.09 -8.28 -7.35
CA ILE A 141 1.81 -8.48 -8.78
C ILE A 141 0.64 -9.45 -8.96
N ALA A 142 0.65 -10.59 -8.26
CA ALA A 142 -0.42 -11.57 -8.34
C ALA A 142 -1.77 -10.97 -7.88
N ALA A 143 -1.79 -10.30 -6.73
CA ALA A 143 -2.99 -9.69 -6.19
C ALA A 143 -3.58 -8.63 -7.12
N MET A 144 -2.75 -7.78 -7.73
CA MET A 144 -3.20 -6.76 -8.68
C MET A 144 -3.69 -7.37 -9.98
N ARG A 145 -2.97 -8.36 -10.52
CA ARG A 145 -3.44 -9.10 -11.69
C ARG A 145 -4.82 -9.69 -11.45
N ASP A 146 -5.00 -10.40 -10.35
CA ASP A 146 -6.27 -11.08 -10.04
C ASP A 146 -7.43 -10.09 -9.85
N CYS A 147 -7.16 -8.88 -9.32
CA CYS A 147 -8.17 -7.81 -9.22
C CYS A 147 -8.60 -7.24 -10.58
N PHE A 148 -7.67 -7.13 -11.54
CA PHE A 148 -7.92 -6.46 -12.82
C PHE A 148 -8.16 -7.43 -13.98
N SER A 149 -7.97 -8.73 -13.78
CA SER A 149 -8.28 -9.79 -14.77
C SER A 149 -9.68 -10.39 -14.58
N GLN A 150 -10.43 -10.00 -13.55
CA GLN A 150 -11.80 -10.44 -13.39
C GLN A 150 -12.70 -9.71 -14.41
N PRO A 151 -13.49 -10.43 -15.23
CA PRO A 151 -14.50 -9.79 -16.05
C PRO A 151 -15.51 -9.08 -15.15
N ALA A 152 -15.88 -7.87 -15.54
CA ALA A 152 -16.92 -7.06 -14.89
C ALA A 152 -18.27 -7.79 -14.90
#